data_6337fe7a36a69633d26a1a9ee94cb811
#
_entry.id   6337fe7a36a69633d26a1a9ee94cb811
#
_cell.length_a   1.000
_cell.length_b   1.000
_cell.length_c   1.000
_cell.angle_alpha   90.00
_cell.angle_beta   90.00
_cell.angle_gamma   90.00
#
_symmetry.space_group_name_H-M   'P 1'
#
loop_
_entity.id
_entity.type
_entity.pdbx_description
1 polymer ?
#
loop_
_entity_poly.entity_id
_entity_poly.type
_entity_poly.pdbx_seq_one_letter_code
_entity_poly.pdbx_strand_id
1 'polypeptide(L)'
;MRHISRAFGSDDDSGTSTDVSCIFSDESTDDETLDSAPEEESDDDLEDDFDNDSILDNEDEQERPAAYYLKEAECLDVSQLRQKRYSPRTQASLDKTRDYWDRFCYEGNHDPIERFHWLSDSEETVRFFKAFFSWRCDRRRNKKGGRTPGIQYKSSLETFWKWWHLVYKAEVGRGLNKDLTVKILDVLAIVAQEKGLENGRRPKATMFIEDVAEFARVLLSTTEMTFQFGWLRIQLLLFCQLAAITGCRPGAMLNLRYRDLVLTLIRNPDGGRPQLFIYFTPEFTKTFLGEKEKNTFPIPEIIFDPTLVLSPHVFLLGMLFRIQGFKNFSEDGLVLDCPENLYKLGVLDGLGQQELKLKDEILDQFVFCQAVREPDGIRILLGEQLTEGALRYRMKRGGEITGFEQVTKPYGLRYGAAKAFNDSRESPCSQQKWTCSY
;
A
#
# COMPACT_ATOMS: atom_id res chain seq x y z
N MET A 1 16.99 65.76 -10.23
CA MET A 1 17.60 66.20 -8.95
C MET A 1 17.70 64.98 -8.03
N ARG A 2 18.93 64.79 -7.56
CA ARG A 2 19.47 63.92 -6.50
C ARG A 2 19.71 62.42 -6.83
N HIS A 3 20.95 62.20 -7.20
CA HIS A 3 21.79 61.03 -6.99
C HIS A 3 21.78 60.58 -5.54
N ILE A 4 21.79 59.26 -5.29
CA ILE A 4 22.64 58.68 -4.25
C ILE A 4 23.14 57.32 -4.77
N SER A 5 24.42 57.24 -5.00
CA SER A 5 25.25 56.05 -5.16
C SER A 5 25.56 55.46 -3.79
N ARG A 6 25.61 54.12 -3.67
CA ARG A 6 26.47 53.37 -2.76
C ARG A 6 26.47 51.92 -3.23
N ALA A 7 27.53 51.45 -3.70
CA ALA A 7 28.78 50.96 -3.13
C ALA A 7 28.75 49.46 -2.96
N PHE A 8 29.63 48.83 -3.72
CA PHE A 8 30.00 47.39 -3.68
C PHE A 8 30.42 46.93 -2.28
N GLY A 9 29.89 45.77 -1.86
CA GLY A 9 30.45 44.96 -0.81
C GLY A 9 30.51 43.54 -1.34
N SER A 10 31.71 43.07 -1.62
CA SER A 10 32.08 41.71 -1.85
C SER A 10 32.13 41.02 -0.49
N ASP A 11 31.26 40.03 -0.26
CA ASP A 11 31.44 39.08 0.82
C ASP A 11 31.45 37.67 0.24
N ASP A 12 32.62 37.07 0.38
CA ASP A 12 32.86 35.62 0.21
C ASP A 12 31.96 34.86 1.17
N ASP A 13 30.97 34.16 0.64
CA ASP A 13 30.20 33.19 1.42
C ASP A 13 30.64 31.81 1.02
N SER A 14 31.49 31.27 1.88
CA SER A 14 31.92 29.88 1.91
C SER A 14 30.69 28.98 2.12
N GLY A 15 30.24 28.33 1.05
CA GLY A 15 29.14 27.37 1.07
C GLY A 15 29.42 26.24 2.04
N THR A 16 28.76 26.29 3.17
CA THR A 16 28.52 25.11 4.00
C THR A 16 27.45 24.25 3.32
N SER A 17 27.94 23.19 2.69
CA SER A 17 27.11 22.06 2.25
C SER A 17 26.42 21.46 3.46
N THR A 18 25.20 21.89 3.75
CA THR A 18 24.33 21.19 4.69
C THR A 18 23.81 19.95 4.02
N ASP A 19 24.36 18.84 4.45
CA ASP A 19 23.97 17.48 4.15
C ASP A 19 22.50 17.28 4.55
N VAL A 20 21.58 17.31 3.58
CA VAL A 20 20.12 17.15 3.79
C VAL A 20 19.74 15.69 3.96
N SER A 21 20.68 14.81 4.23
CA SER A 21 20.43 13.39 4.44
C SER A 21 19.89 13.00 5.82
N CYS A 22 19.80 13.95 6.78
CA CYS A 22 19.50 13.65 8.18
C CYS A 22 18.24 14.31 8.75
N ILE A 23 17.32 14.82 7.94
CA ILE A 23 16.04 15.36 8.42
C ILE A 23 14.88 14.49 7.92
N PHE A 24 14.98 13.20 8.09
CA PHE A 24 13.84 12.32 8.26
C PHE A 24 13.83 11.81 9.69
N SER A 25 13.64 12.72 10.64
CA SER A 25 13.11 12.34 11.92
C SER A 25 11.72 11.76 11.66
N ASP A 26 11.59 10.55 12.06
CA ASP A 26 10.44 9.65 12.19
C ASP A 26 9.30 10.31 13.01
N GLU A 27 8.77 11.41 12.54
CA GLU A 27 7.67 12.19 13.13
C GLU A 27 6.46 12.19 12.24
N SER A 28 5.91 11.04 12.07
CA SER A 28 4.48 10.81 11.92
C SER A 28 4.25 9.33 11.67
N THR A 29 4.41 8.53 12.70
CA THR A 29 3.56 7.37 12.80
C THR A 29 2.15 7.93 13.01
N ASP A 30 1.59 8.47 11.93
CA ASP A 30 0.17 8.65 11.86
C ASP A 30 -0.44 7.29 12.16
N ASP A 31 -1.27 7.26 13.15
CA ASP A 31 -2.10 6.19 13.66
C ASP A 31 -2.94 5.44 12.57
N GLU A 32 -2.75 5.79 11.30
CA GLU A 32 -3.33 5.10 10.12
C GLU A 32 -2.86 3.64 9.97
N THR A 33 -1.76 3.26 10.62
CA THR A 33 -1.30 1.87 10.61
C THR A 33 -2.06 0.97 11.57
N LEU A 34 -2.87 1.54 12.46
CA LEU A 34 -3.67 0.82 13.43
C LEU A 34 -5.03 0.36 12.86
N ASP A 35 -5.46 0.92 11.72
CA ASP A 35 -6.76 0.58 11.11
C ASP A 35 -6.77 -0.78 10.37
N SER A 36 -5.65 -1.50 10.35
CA SER A 36 -5.52 -2.82 9.73
C SER A 36 -5.10 -3.89 10.74
N ALA A 37 -5.76 -3.98 11.89
CA ALA A 37 -5.68 -5.21 12.66
C ALA A 37 -6.21 -6.34 11.77
N PRO A 38 -5.57 -7.51 11.70
CA PRO A 38 -6.13 -8.64 10.99
C PRO A 38 -7.51 -8.92 11.58
N GLU A 39 -8.53 -8.95 10.72
CA GLU A 39 -9.83 -9.46 11.12
C GLU A 39 -9.58 -10.91 11.56
N GLU A 40 -9.95 -11.25 12.78
CA GLU A 40 -10.09 -12.64 13.16
C GLU A 40 -11.24 -13.17 12.30
N GLU A 41 -10.92 -13.99 11.30
CA GLU A 41 -11.93 -14.79 10.64
C GLU A 41 -12.53 -15.68 11.75
N SER A 42 -13.82 -15.47 12.01
CA SER A 42 -14.59 -16.39 12.82
C SER A 42 -14.59 -17.73 12.09
N ASP A 43 -14.06 -18.77 12.74
CA ASP A 43 -14.05 -20.16 12.27
C ASP A 43 -15.47 -20.79 12.30
N ASP A 44 -16.49 -20.07 11.90
CA ASP A 44 -17.89 -20.52 11.95
C ASP A 44 -18.55 -20.52 10.57
N ASP A 45 -17.89 -21.04 9.54
CA ASP A 45 -18.56 -21.44 8.29
C ASP A 45 -17.74 -22.55 7.60
N LEU A 46 -17.68 -23.71 8.24
CA LEU A 46 -17.44 -24.96 7.51
C LEU A 46 -18.82 -25.61 7.31
N GLU A 47 -19.54 -25.19 6.29
CA GLU A 47 -20.59 -26.02 5.72
C GLU A 47 -19.91 -27.18 4.99
N ASP A 48 -20.20 -28.39 5.45
CA ASP A 48 -19.82 -29.66 4.84
C ASP A 48 -20.52 -29.79 3.47
N ASP A 49 -19.90 -29.31 2.42
CA ASP A 49 -20.23 -29.74 1.06
C ASP A 49 -19.56 -31.10 0.79
N PHE A 50 -20.25 -32.14 1.18
CA PHE A 50 -19.98 -33.50 0.65
C PHE A 50 -20.44 -33.53 -0.81
N ASP A 51 -19.56 -33.10 -1.71
CA ASP A 51 -19.72 -33.37 -3.12
C ASP A 51 -19.59 -34.86 -3.37
N ASN A 52 -20.68 -35.41 -3.89
CA ASN A 52 -20.85 -36.77 -4.38
C ASN A 52 -19.93 -36.99 -5.59
N ASP A 53 -18.66 -37.33 -5.33
CA ASP A 53 -17.70 -37.61 -6.39
C ASP A 53 -17.92 -39.02 -6.92
N SER A 54 -18.29 -39.10 -8.17
CA SER A 54 -18.54 -40.32 -8.92
C SER A 54 -17.26 -41.16 -8.97
N ILE A 55 -17.35 -42.33 -8.39
CA ILE A 55 -16.35 -43.40 -8.38
C ILE A 55 -15.88 -43.69 -9.79
N LEU A 56 -14.66 -43.25 -10.13
CA LEU A 56 -13.87 -43.84 -11.21
C LEU A 56 -12.94 -44.86 -10.59
N ASP A 57 -13.32 -46.13 -10.73
CA ASP A 57 -12.49 -47.28 -10.39
C ASP A 57 -11.17 -47.21 -11.20
N ASN A 58 -10.11 -46.71 -10.58
CA ASN A 58 -8.73 -46.98 -10.95
C ASN A 58 -8.18 -48.08 -10.06
N GLU A 59 -8.33 -49.33 -10.49
CA GLU A 59 -7.70 -50.50 -9.93
C GLU A 59 -6.19 -50.44 -10.11
N ASP A 60 -5.42 -49.80 -9.21
CA ASP A 60 -3.99 -50.08 -8.96
C ASP A 60 -3.29 -49.14 -7.93
N GLU A 61 -4.00 -48.27 -7.22
CA GLU A 61 -3.39 -47.55 -6.10
C GLU A 61 -3.56 -48.34 -4.80
N GLN A 62 -2.48 -49.02 -4.35
CA GLN A 62 -2.46 -49.66 -3.03
C GLN A 62 -2.73 -48.61 -1.95
N GLU A 63 -3.94 -48.65 -1.40
CA GLU A 63 -4.28 -47.86 -0.22
C GLU A 63 -3.30 -48.20 0.93
N ARG A 64 -2.58 -47.18 1.40
CA ARG A 64 -1.66 -47.32 2.51
C ARG A 64 -2.45 -47.40 3.81
N PRO A 65 -2.11 -48.32 4.73
CA PRO A 65 -2.86 -48.47 5.96
C PRO A 65 -2.72 -47.20 6.85
N ALA A 66 -3.74 -46.87 7.62
CA ALA A 66 -3.76 -45.70 8.50
C ALA A 66 -2.51 -45.58 9.41
N ALA A 67 -1.95 -46.75 9.82
CA ALA A 67 -0.71 -46.79 10.60
C ALA A 67 0.51 -46.16 9.88
N TYR A 68 0.52 -46.15 8.55
CA TYR A 68 1.57 -45.48 7.78
C TYR A 68 1.49 -43.95 7.96
N TYR A 69 0.31 -43.38 7.82
CA TYR A 69 0.09 -41.91 7.97
C TYR A 69 0.31 -41.46 9.41
N LEU A 70 -0.07 -42.25 10.40
CA LEU A 70 0.21 -41.96 11.80
C LEU A 70 1.71 -41.87 12.08
N LYS A 71 2.49 -42.80 11.51
CA LYS A 71 3.96 -42.80 11.65
C LYS A 71 4.61 -41.61 10.90
N GLU A 72 4.08 -41.26 9.75
CA GLU A 72 4.55 -40.08 9.02
C GLU A 72 4.25 -38.79 9.79
N ALA A 73 3.08 -38.70 10.44
CA ALA A 73 2.69 -37.60 11.29
C ALA A 73 3.56 -37.43 12.55
N GLU A 74 4.21 -38.49 13.06
CA GLU A 74 5.16 -38.40 14.18
C GLU A 74 6.36 -37.51 13.87
N CYS A 75 6.72 -37.39 12.61
CA CYS A 75 7.83 -36.55 12.17
C CYS A 75 7.46 -35.05 12.05
N LEU A 76 6.16 -34.70 12.23
CA LEU A 76 5.68 -33.34 12.11
C LEU A 76 6.11 -32.51 13.34
N ASP A 77 6.90 -31.48 13.11
CA ASP A 77 7.25 -30.52 14.16
C ASP A 77 6.05 -29.59 14.46
N VAL A 78 5.21 -30.02 15.42
CA VAL A 78 4.01 -29.29 15.85
C VAL A 78 4.32 -27.89 16.38
N SER A 79 5.57 -27.65 16.84
CA SER A 79 5.97 -26.32 17.33
C SER A 79 5.99 -25.27 16.22
N GLN A 80 6.25 -25.67 14.99
CA GLN A 80 6.25 -24.78 13.82
C GLN A 80 4.85 -24.47 13.30
N LEU A 81 3.85 -25.31 13.55
CA LEU A 81 2.47 -25.11 13.09
C LEU A 81 1.77 -23.93 13.79
N ARG A 82 2.21 -23.59 15.01
CA ARG A 82 1.61 -22.51 15.82
C ARG A 82 2.18 -21.13 15.56
N GLN A 83 3.25 -21.01 14.76
CA GLN A 83 3.87 -19.72 14.48
C GLN A 83 3.18 -19.05 13.28
N LYS A 84 2.15 -18.24 13.53
CA LYS A 84 1.65 -17.29 12.53
C LYS A 84 2.81 -16.36 12.14
N ARG A 85 3.29 -16.48 10.91
CA ARG A 85 4.30 -15.57 10.35
C ARG A 85 3.60 -14.29 9.94
N TYR A 86 3.81 -13.25 10.72
CA TYR A 86 3.29 -11.92 10.39
C TYR A 86 4.21 -11.22 9.38
N SER A 87 3.64 -10.31 8.58
CA SER A 87 4.45 -9.41 7.77
C SER A 87 5.37 -8.55 8.67
N PRO A 88 6.53 -8.09 8.18
CA PRO A 88 7.43 -7.25 8.99
C PRO A 88 6.73 -6.03 9.60
N ARG A 89 5.78 -5.42 8.89
CA ARG A 89 4.98 -4.29 9.37
C ARG A 89 4.04 -4.70 10.50
N THR A 90 3.36 -5.83 10.36
CA THR A 90 2.49 -6.38 11.40
C THR A 90 3.31 -6.74 12.64
N GLN A 91 4.48 -7.39 12.45
CA GLN A 91 5.37 -7.73 13.54
C GLN A 91 5.83 -6.47 14.30
N ALA A 92 6.23 -5.41 13.60
CA ALA A 92 6.60 -4.14 14.23
C ALA A 92 5.45 -3.52 15.06
N SER A 93 4.19 -3.69 14.63
CA SER A 93 3.02 -3.24 15.40
C SER A 93 2.79 -4.08 16.64
N LEU A 94 2.98 -5.40 16.56
CA LEU A 94 2.93 -6.30 17.71
C LEU A 94 4.04 -5.98 18.72
N ASP A 95 5.29 -5.80 18.24
CA ASP A 95 6.43 -5.45 19.08
C ASP A 95 6.23 -4.12 19.81
N LYS A 96 5.67 -3.11 19.08
CA LYS A 96 5.30 -1.82 19.68
C LYS A 96 4.22 -1.97 20.76
N THR A 97 3.23 -2.81 20.52
CA THR A 97 2.16 -3.08 21.49
C THR A 97 2.70 -3.81 22.70
N ARG A 98 3.60 -4.78 22.49
CA ARG A 98 4.33 -5.46 23.56
C ARG A 98 5.15 -4.48 24.41
N ASP A 99 5.88 -3.56 23.79
CA ASP A 99 6.64 -2.53 24.48
C ASP A 99 5.77 -1.62 25.36
N TYR A 100 4.54 -1.30 24.97
CA TYR A 100 3.60 -0.57 25.84
C TYR A 100 3.17 -1.39 27.05
N TRP A 101 2.91 -2.68 26.88
CA TRP A 101 2.58 -3.57 27.97
C TRP A 101 3.73 -3.70 28.98
N ASP A 102 4.92 -4.00 28.49
CA ASP A 102 6.12 -4.17 29.30
C ASP A 102 6.41 -2.90 30.13
N ARG A 103 6.35 -1.73 29.48
CA ARG A 103 6.55 -0.46 30.20
C ARG A 103 5.50 -0.20 31.27
N PHE A 104 4.24 -0.47 31.01
CA PHE A 104 3.20 -0.29 32.01
C PHE A 104 3.41 -1.22 33.20
N CYS A 105 3.73 -2.49 32.95
CA CYS A 105 4.02 -3.46 34.00
C CYS A 105 5.23 -3.02 34.85
N TYR A 106 6.35 -2.66 34.21
CA TYR A 106 7.55 -2.21 34.94
C TYR A 106 7.31 -0.93 35.73
N GLU A 107 6.61 0.07 35.19
CA GLU A 107 6.21 1.27 35.91
C GLU A 107 5.33 0.95 37.15
N GLY A 108 4.55 -0.13 37.08
CA GLY A 108 3.71 -0.67 38.16
C GLY A 108 4.40 -1.68 39.09
N ASN A 109 5.72 -1.93 38.93
CA ASN A 109 6.50 -2.94 39.67
C ASN A 109 5.96 -4.37 39.51
N HIS A 110 5.51 -4.70 38.29
CA HIS A 110 5.08 -6.05 37.90
C HIS A 110 6.01 -6.64 36.86
N ASP A 111 6.22 -7.97 36.90
CA ASP A 111 6.84 -8.68 35.78
C ASP A 111 5.86 -8.80 34.63
N PRO A 112 6.21 -8.38 33.39
CA PRO A 112 5.30 -8.40 32.25
C PRO A 112 4.86 -9.81 31.84
N ILE A 113 5.76 -10.81 31.96
CA ILE A 113 5.49 -12.20 31.56
C ILE A 113 4.57 -12.85 32.59
N GLU A 114 4.92 -12.75 33.88
CA GLU A 114 4.07 -13.26 34.96
C GLU A 114 2.68 -12.64 34.90
N ARG A 115 2.60 -11.35 34.52
CA ARG A 115 1.33 -10.64 34.43
C ARG A 115 0.43 -11.16 33.32
N PHE A 116 0.94 -11.65 32.19
CA PHE A 116 0.14 -12.33 31.18
C PHE A 116 -0.51 -13.61 31.74
N HIS A 117 0.23 -14.40 32.51
CA HIS A 117 -0.27 -15.65 33.08
C HIS A 117 -1.21 -15.43 34.27
N TRP A 118 -1.11 -14.29 34.94
CA TRP A 118 -1.98 -13.91 36.06
C TRP A 118 -3.40 -13.53 35.64
N LEU A 119 -3.61 -13.14 34.39
CA LEU A 119 -4.91 -12.67 33.90
C LEU A 119 -5.98 -13.75 34.03
N SER A 120 -7.00 -13.47 34.82
CA SER A 120 -8.16 -14.31 35.07
C SER A 120 -9.44 -13.47 35.05
N ASP A 121 -10.60 -14.09 34.99
CA ASP A 121 -11.88 -13.37 35.09
C ASP A 121 -12.13 -12.92 36.53
N SER A 122 -11.42 -11.85 36.93
CA SER A 122 -11.51 -11.23 38.26
C SER A 122 -11.72 -9.73 38.15
N GLU A 123 -12.31 -9.13 39.18
CA GLU A 123 -12.44 -7.67 39.26
C GLU A 123 -11.07 -6.97 39.24
N GLU A 124 -10.05 -7.61 39.78
CA GLU A 124 -8.70 -7.05 39.84
C GLU A 124 -8.13 -6.93 38.40
N THR A 125 -8.31 -7.96 37.56
CA THR A 125 -7.92 -7.93 36.14
C THR A 125 -8.64 -6.80 35.40
N VAL A 126 -9.93 -6.65 35.62
CA VAL A 126 -10.73 -5.57 34.98
C VAL A 126 -10.22 -4.18 35.40
N ARG A 127 -9.93 -3.98 36.69
CA ARG A 127 -9.35 -2.73 37.19
C ARG A 127 -7.96 -2.46 36.62
N PHE A 128 -7.15 -3.50 36.50
CA PHE A 128 -5.82 -3.40 35.89
C PHE A 128 -5.89 -2.94 34.43
N PHE A 129 -6.79 -3.49 33.62
CA PHE A 129 -6.99 -3.05 32.25
C PHE A 129 -7.53 -1.62 32.17
N LYS A 130 -8.40 -1.19 33.08
CA LYS A 130 -8.82 0.21 33.14
C LYS A 130 -7.61 1.14 33.35
N ALA A 131 -6.73 0.79 34.28
CA ALA A 131 -5.51 1.56 34.52
C ALA A 131 -4.58 1.56 33.29
N PHE A 132 -4.38 0.39 32.67
CA PHE A 132 -3.54 0.23 31.48
C PHE A 132 -4.02 1.09 30.29
N PHE A 133 -5.32 1.03 29.95
CA PHE A 133 -5.87 1.83 28.86
C PHE A 133 -5.86 3.32 29.16
N SER A 134 -6.16 3.72 30.41
CA SER A 134 -6.06 5.12 30.80
C SER A 134 -4.64 5.65 30.66
N TRP A 135 -3.65 4.89 31.16
CA TRP A 135 -2.23 5.21 31.00
C TRP A 135 -1.84 5.28 29.52
N ARG A 136 -2.31 4.35 28.67
CA ARG A 136 -2.03 4.35 27.24
C ARG A 136 -2.60 5.59 26.53
N CYS A 137 -3.79 6.02 26.91
CA CYS A 137 -4.41 7.24 26.36
C CYS A 137 -3.65 8.52 26.78
N ASP A 138 -3.08 8.55 27.97
CA ASP A 138 -2.36 9.73 28.48
C ASP A 138 -0.91 9.80 27.97
N ARG A 139 -0.43 8.77 27.32
CA ARG A 139 0.95 8.72 26.82
C ARG A 139 1.14 9.70 25.65
N ARG A 140 2.00 10.70 25.86
CA ARG A 140 2.31 11.76 24.89
C ARG A 140 3.76 11.71 24.40
N ARG A 141 4.54 10.67 24.77
CA ARG A 141 5.93 10.51 24.37
C ARG A 141 6.18 9.09 23.87
N ASN A 142 6.88 9.02 22.75
CA ASN A 142 7.35 7.74 22.19
C ASN A 142 8.58 7.22 22.98
N LYS A 143 9.08 6.03 22.60
CA LYS A 143 10.25 5.40 23.24
C LYS A 143 11.52 6.27 23.16
N LYS A 144 11.66 7.08 22.11
CA LYS A 144 12.78 8.01 21.89
C LYS A 144 12.58 9.37 22.56
N GLY A 145 11.51 9.56 23.35
CA GLY A 145 11.21 10.81 24.05
C GLY A 145 10.46 11.86 23.21
N GLY A 146 10.29 11.65 21.91
CA GLY A 146 9.55 12.55 21.03
C GLY A 146 8.07 12.67 21.43
N ARG A 147 7.46 13.84 21.19
CA ARG A 147 6.03 14.08 21.45
C ARG A 147 5.17 13.31 20.46
N THR A 148 4.07 12.71 20.96
CA THR A 148 3.03 12.06 20.15
C THR A 148 1.67 12.63 20.49
N PRO A 149 0.69 12.70 19.57
CA PRO A 149 -0.64 13.24 19.84
C PRO A 149 -1.43 12.40 20.84
N GLY A 150 -1.04 11.15 21.09
CA GLY A 150 -1.78 10.20 21.91
C GLY A 150 -2.99 9.63 21.16
N ILE A 151 -3.81 8.85 21.86
CA ILE A 151 -5.05 8.29 21.31
C ILE A 151 -6.13 9.37 21.34
N GLN A 152 -6.74 9.66 20.20
CA GLN A 152 -7.80 10.67 20.07
C GLN A 152 -9.16 10.03 19.76
N TYR A 153 -9.18 8.84 19.12
CA TYR A 153 -10.38 8.15 18.68
C TYR A 153 -10.57 6.86 19.46
N LYS A 154 -11.84 6.55 19.79
CA LYS A 154 -12.22 5.28 20.41
C LYS A 154 -11.78 4.08 19.56
N SER A 155 -11.96 4.16 18.24
CA SER A 155 -11.53 3.11 17.29
C SER A 155 -10.03 2.81 17.36
N SER A 156 -9.19 3.80 17.65
CA SER A 156 -7.75 3.59 17.84
C SER A 156 -7.44 2.80 19.11
N LEU A 157 -8.22 3.03 20.19
CA LEU A 157 -8.07 2.27 21.42
C LEU A 157 -8.57 0.82 21.25
N GLU A 158 -9.68 0.62 20.54
CA GLU A 158 -10.18 -0.70 20.18
C GLU A 158 -9.19 -1.49 19.29
N THR A 159 -8.57 -0.80 18.33
CA THR A 159 -7.52 -1.39 17.50
C THR A 159 -6.29 -1.76 18.33
N PHE A 160 -5.88 -0.89 19.26
CA PHE A 160 -4.79 -1.20 20.20
C PHE A 160 -5.10 -2.45 21.04
N TRP A 161 -6.36 -2.61 21.49
CA TRP A 161 -6.82 -3.80 22.18
C TRP A 161 -6.70 -5.06 21.32
N LYS A 162 -7.13 -5.02 20.05
CA LYS A 162 -6.98 -6.15 19.11
C LYS A 162 -5.51 -6.55 18.95
N TRP A 163 -4.59 -5.60 18.79
CA TRP A 163 -3.16 -5.87 18.73
C TRP A 163 -2.64 -6.49 20.04
N TRP A 164 -3.07 -5.97 21.17
CA TRP A 164 -2.68 -6.52 22.46
C TRP A 164 -3.17 -7.95 22.64
N HIS A 165 -4.39 -8.25 22.21
CA HIS A 165 -4.94 -9.61 22.27
C HIS A 165 -4.12 -10.62 21.44
N LEU A 166 -3.60 -10.20 20.27
CA LEU A 166 -2.69 -11.02 19.46
C LEU A 166 -1.35 -11.25 20.18
N VAL A 167 -0.79 -10.21 20.83
CA VAL A 167 0.42 -10.35 21.65
C VAL A 167 0.19 -11.34 22.79
N TYR A 168 -0.93 -11.20 23.49
CA TYR A 168 -1.32 -12.13 24.57
C TYR A 168 -1.42 -13.58 24.06
N LYS A 169 -2.13 -13.80 22.95
CA LYS A 169 -2.30 -15.14 22.35
C LYS A 169 -0.97 -15.75 21.92
N ALA A 170 -0.04 -14.95 21.42
CA ALA A 170 1.30 -15.41 21.04
C ALA A 170 2.12 -15.82 22.28
N GLU A 171 2.01 -15.09 23.40
CA GLU A 171 2.76 -15.36 24.63
C GLU A 171 2.19 -16.55 25.42
N VAL A 172 0.87 -16.57 25.61
CA VAL A 172 0.21 -17.56 26.49
C VAL A 172 -0.23 -18.82 25.72
N GLY A 173 -0.26 -18.76 24.38
CA GLY A 173 -0.68 -19.87 23.52
C GLY A 173 -2.21 -20.08 23.43
N ARG A 174 -3.00 -19.25 24.11
CA ARG A 174 -4.47 -19.30 24.10
C ARG A 174 -5.08 -17.90 24.15
N GLY A 175 -6.33 -17.77 23.67
CA GLY A 175 -7.08 -16.52 23.82
C GLY A 175 -7.53 -16.25 25.25
N LEU A 176 -7.96 -15.01 25.53
CA LEU A 176 -8.62 -14.66 26.78
C LEU A 176 -9.99 -15.32 26.88
N ASN A 177 -10.46 -15.49 28.13
CA ASN A 177 -11.83 -15.92 28.41
C ASN A 177 -12.82 -14.94 27.74
N LYS A 178 -13.90 -15.47 27.12
CA LYS A 178 -14.94 -14.67 26.45
C LYS A 178 -15.60 -13.67 27.40
N ASP A 179 -15.94 -14.08 28.63
CA ASP A 179 -16.59 -13.21 29.61
C ASP A 179 -15.69 -12.06 30.05
N LEU A 180 -14.40 -12.34 30.25
CA LEU A 180 -13.40 -11.30 30.53
C LEU A 180 -13.26 -10.34 29.32
N THR A 181 -13.25 -10.84 28.10
CA THR A 181 -13.18 -10.02 26.87
C THR A 181 -14.35 -9.05 26.80
N VAL A 182 -15.57 -9.48 27.09
CA VAL A 182 -16.75 -8.59 27.14
C VAL A 182 -16.58 -7.49 28.19
N LYS A 183 -16.18 -7.85 29.41
CA LYS A 183 -15.93 -6.87 30.49
C LYS A 183 -14.85 -5.84 30.10
N ILE A 184 -13.81 -6.28 29.38
CA ILE A 184 -12.75 -5.37 28.92
C ILE A 184 -13.25 -4.44 27.81
N LEU A 185 -14.14 -4.88 26.93
CA LEU A 185 -14.78 -4.00 25.93
C LEU A 185 -15.62 -2.89 26.61
N ASP A 186 -16.33 -3.23 27.70
CA ASP A 186 -17.03 -2.24 28.50
C ASP A 186 -16.06 -1.24 29.15
N VAL A 187 -14.92 -1.72 29.66
CA VAL A 187 -13.86 -0.88 30.20
C VAL A 187 -13.31 0.07 29.16
N LEU A 188 -13.11 -0.40 27.92
CA LEU A 188 -12.68 0.46 26.80
C LEU A 188 -13.68 1.57 26.52
N ALA A 189 -14.98 1.27 26.56
CA ALA A 189 -16.02 2.29 26.38
C ALA A 189 -16.00 3.32 27.51
N ILE A 190 -15.84 2.91 28.77
CA ILE A 190 -15.72 3.77 29.95
C ILE A 190 -14.48 4.68 29.80
N VAL A 191 -13.31 4.12 29.49
CA VAL A 191 -12.08 4.89 29.33
C VAL A 191 -12.20 5.86 28.17
N ALA A 192 -12.81 5.46 27.04
CA ALA A 192 -13.04 6.36 25.92
C ALA A 192 -13.89 7.57 26.30
N GLN A 193 -14.94 7.36 27.11
CA GLN A 193 -15.78 8.42 27.63
C GLN A 193 -15.03 9.32 28.63
N GLU A 194 -14.32 8.74 29.61
CA GLU A 194 -13.55 9.48 30.63
C GLU A 194 -12.43 10.34 30.01
N LYS A 195 -11.81 9.86 28.92
CA LYS A 195 -10.74 10.56 28.21
C LYS A 195 -11.23 11.49 27.11
N GLY A 196 -12.55 11.56 26.88
CA GLY A 196 -13.15 12.39 25.83
C GLY A 196 -12.71 11.98 24.43
N LEU A 197 -12.53 10.68 24.18
CA LEU A 197 -12.15 10.19 22.84
C LEU A 197 -13.33 10.34 21.86
N GLU A 198 -13.02 10.74 20.64
CA GLU A 198 -14.01 10.87 19.59
C GLU A 198 -14.58 9.50 19.19
N ASN A 199 -15.91 9.38 19.16
CA ASN A 199 -16.60 8.16 18.75
C ASN A 199 -16.73 8.05 17.22
N GLY A 200 -16.51 9.14 16.48
CA GLY A 200 -16.62 9.21 15.02
C GLY A 200 -15.51 8.47 14.31
N ARG A 201 -15.79 8.07 13.07
CA ARG A 201 -14.72 7.63 12.17
C ARG A 201 -13.91 8.86 11.76
N ARG A 202 -12.59 8.70 11.68
CA ARG A 202 -11.71 9.76 11.16
C ARG A 202 -12.20 10.20 9.77
N PRO A 203 -12.26 11.51 9.50
CA PRO A 203 -12.55 11.98 8.15
C PRO A 203 -11.54 11.38 7.18
N LYS A 204 -12.03 10.71 6.14
CA LYS A 204 -11.17 10.16 5.09
C LYS A 204 -11.11 11.19 3.97
N ALA A 205 -9.93 11.76 3.77
CA ALA A 205 -9.68 12.59 2.59
C ALA A 205 -9.86 11.74 1.34
N THR A 206 -10.72 12.17 0.43
CA THR A 206 -10.93 11.53 -0.88
C THR A 206 -10.27 12.38 -1.96
N MET A 207 -9.76 11.72 -2.99
CA MET A 207 -9.19 12.36 -4.18
C MET A 207 -9.80 11.71 -5.41
N PHE A 208 -10.64 12.44 -6.11
CA PHE A 208 -11.32 11.98 -7.32
C PHE A 208 -10.43 12.16 -8.55
N ILE A 209 -10.89 11.65 -9.69
CA ILE A 209 -10.12 11.71 -10.94
C ILE A 209 -9.93 13.17 -11.41
N GLU A 210 -10.89 14.05 -11.14
CA GLU A 210 -10.83 15.48 -11.42
C GLU A 210 -9.73 16.15 -10.59
N ASP A 211 -9.60 15.77 -9.31
CA ASP A 211 -8.53 16.25 -8.44
C ASP A 211 -7.16 15.76 -8.94
N VAL A 212 -7.09 14.51 -9.44
CA VAL A 212 -5.87 13.97 -10.06
C VAL A 212 -5.49 14.75 -11.30
N ALA A 213 -6.46 15.15 -12.14
CA ALA A 213 -6.21 15.96 -13.32
C ALA A 213 -5.63 17.33 -12.95
N GLU A 214 -6.24 18.00 -11.95
CA GLU A 214 -5.76 19.31 -11.50
C GLU A 214 -4.39 19.21 -10.84
N PHE A 215 -4.20 18.22 -9.97
CA PHE A 215 -2.91 17.90 -9.36
C PHE A 215 -1.82 17.69 -10.43
N ALA A 216 -2.13 16.95 -11.50
CA ALA A 216 -1.20 16.68 -12.57
C ALA A 216 -0.87 17.94 -13.37
N ARG A 217 -1.87 18.78 -13.71
CA ARG A 217 -1.64 20.06 -14.40
C ARG A 217 -0.72 20.98 -13.60
N VAL A 218 -1.00 21.13 -12.32
CA VAL A 218 -0.20 21.96 -11.42
C VAL A 218 1.21 21.40 -11.31
N LEU A 219 1.38 20.10 -11.04
CA LEU A 219 2.70 19.52 -10.90
C LEU A 219 3.54 19.57 -12.18
N LEU A 220 2.93 19.47 -13.36
CA LEU A 220 3.66 19.59 -14.64
C LEU A 220 4.14 21.00 -14.92
N SER A 221 3.43 22.02 -14.42
CA SER A 221 3.72 23.44 -14.72
C SER A 221 4.43 24.18 -13.57
N THR A 222 4.28 23.74 -12.32
CA THR A 222 4.80 24.47 -11.15
C THR A 222 6.32 24.48 -11.07
N THR A 223 6.85 25.63 -10.63
CA THR A 223 8.24 25.80 -10.22
C THR A 223 8.43 25.77 -8.70
N GLU A 224 7.33 25.81 -7.93
CA GLU A 224 7.37 25.84 -6.46
C GLU A 224 7.79 24.51 -5.84
N MET A 225 7.56 23.39 -6.53
CA MET A 225 8.02 22.07 -6.14
C MET A 225 9.22 21.68 -6.99
N THR A 226 10.40 21.75 -6.41
CA THR A 226 11.62 21.29 -7.07
C THR A 226 11.73 19.78 -6.94
N PHE A 227 11.56 19.09 -8.04
CA PHE A 227 11.97 17.70 -8.14
C PHE A 227 13.47 17.66 -8.48
N GLN A 228 14.23 16.89 -7.74
CA GLN A 228 15.65 16.69 -8.04
C GLN A 228 15.85 16.20 -9.49
N PHE A 229 14.83 15.54 -10.03
CA PHE A 229 14.85 14.91 -11.34
C PHE A 229 13.44 14.75 -11.90
N GLY A 230 13.25 15.02 -13.21
CA GLY A 230 11.95 14.94 -13.88
C GLY A 230 11.28 13.55 -13.77
N TRP A 231 12.07 12.48 -13.71
CA TRP A 231 11.58 11.12 -13.47
C TRP A 231 10.68 11.02 -12.23
N LEU A 232 11.09 11.62 -11.11
CA LEU A 232 10.33 11.57 -9.86
C LEU A 232 8.97 12.27 -9.98
N ARG A 233 8.87 13.29 -10.83
CA ARG A 233 7.61 13.96 -11.15
C ARG A 233 6.70 13.05 -11.97
N ILE A 234 7.25 12.43 -13.02
CA ILE A 234 6.51 11.56 -13.94
C ILE A 234 5.99 10.31 -13.21
N GLN A 235 6.84 9.65 -12.39
CA GLN A 235 6.40 8.47 -11.66
C GLN A 235 5.35 8.80 -10.58
N LEU A 236 5.40 10.00 -9.95
CA LEU A 236 4.36 10.44 -9.01
C LEU A 236 3.01 10.56 -9.70
N LEU A 237 2.97 11.15 -10.89
CA LEU A 237 1.75 11.32 -11.69
C LEU A 237 1.21 9.98 -12.18
N LEU A 238 2.08 9.10 -12.68
CA LEU A 238 1.71 7.74 -13.05
C LEU A 238 1.12 6.97 -11.86
N PHE A 239 1.73 7.09 -10.68
CA PHE A 239 1.20 6.48 -9.46
C PHE A 239 -0.21 6.97 -9.16
N CYS A 240 -0.44 8.28 -9.18
CA CYS A 240 -1.76 8.87 -8.89
C CYS A 240 -2.82 8.39 -9.88
N GLN A 241 -2.50 8.33 -11.17
CA GLN A 241 -3.42 7.88 -12.21
C GLN A 241 -3.78 6.39 -12.05
N LEU A 242 -2.78 5.51 -11.96
CA LEU A 242 -3.02 4.09 -11.79
C LEU A 242 -3.79 3.79 -10.50
N ALA A 243 -3.45 4.45 -9.39
CA ALA A 243 -4.14 4.27 -8.11
C ALA A 243 -5.60 4.78 -8.15
N ALA A 244 -5.87 5.89 -8.86
CA ALA A 244 -7.23 6.41 -9.03
C ALA A 244 -8.09 5.52 -9.94
N ILE A 245 -7.52 4.97 -11.01
CA ILE A 245 -8.24 4.08 -11.94
C ILE A 245 -8.54 2.73 -11.29
N THR A 246 -7.55 2.13 -10.61
CA THR A 246 -7.65 0.75 -10.11
C THR A 246 -8.17 0.65 -8.69
N GLY A 247 -8.10 1.72 -7.90
CA GLY A 247 -8.41 1.70 -6.47
C GLY A 247 -7.49 0.81 -5.64
N CYS A 248 -6.34 0.40 -6.17
CA CYS A 248 -5.38 -0.47 -5.50
C CYS A 248 -4.80 0.17 -4.22
N ARG A 249 -4.36 -0.67 -3.28
CA ARG A 249 -3.68 -0.18 -2.07
C ARG A 249 -2.33 0.44 -2.41
N PRO A 250 -1.92 1.55 -1.76
CA PRO A 250 -0.63 2.19 -2.04
C PRO A 250 0.56 1.23 -1.95
N GLY A 251 0.57 0.32 -0.98
CA GLY A 251 1.63 -0.68 -0.85
C GLY A 251 1.68 -1.66 -2.03
N ALA A 252 0.53 -2.08 -2.57
CA ALA A 252 0.48 -2.93 -3.76
C ALA A 252 1.03 -2.18 -4.99
N MET A 253 0.65 -0.91 -5.13
CA MET A 253 1.16 -0.05 -6.22
C MET A 253 2.67 0.16 -6.13
N LEU A 254 3.20 0.43 -4.94
CA LEU A 254 4.64 0.62 -4.75
C LEU A 254 5.45 -0.65 -5.04
N ASN A 255 4.86 -1.83 -4.82
CA ASN A 255 5.49 -3.11 -5.13
C ASN A 255 5.41 -3.50 -6.61
N LEU A 256 4.75 -2.70 -7.45
CA LEU A 256 4.60 -2.98 -8.88
C LEU A 256 5.95 -3.11 -9.58
N ARG A 257 6.13 -4.22 -10.28
CA ARG A 257 7.30 -4.49 -11.10
C ARG A 257 6.93 -4.43 -12.58
N TYR A 258 7.91 -4.27 -13.44
CA TYR A 258 7.67 -4.23 -14.88
C TYR A 258 7.08 -5.56 -15.41
N ARG A 259 7.35 -6.70 -14.78
CA ARG A 259 6.72 -8.00 -15.12
C ARG A 259 5.21 -8.05 -14.87
N ASP A 260 4.70 -7.16 -14.01
CA ASP A 260 3.27 -7.06 -13.70
C ASP A 260 2.49 -6.21 -14.73
N LEU A 261 3.20 -5.72 -15.75
CA LEU A 261 2.68 -4.90 -16.85
C LEU A 261 2.86 -5.60 -18.17
N VAL A 262 1.77 -5.73 -18.93
CA VAL A 262 1.82 -6.18 -20.32
C VAL A 262 1.28 -5.07 -21.21
N LEU A 263 2.11 -4.61 -22.14
CA LEU A 263 1.72 -3.60 -23.12
C LEU A 263 1.36 -4.30 -24.42
N THR A 264 0.17 -4.03 -24.95
CA THR A 264 -0.34 -4.73 -26.12
C THR A 264 -0.98 -3.76 -27.10
N LEU A 265 -0.59 -3.82 -28.35
CA LEU A 265 -1.29 -3.17 -29.45
C LEU A 265 -2.47 -4.04 -29.85
N ILE A 266 -3.67 -3.51 -29.82
CA ILE A 266 -4.89 -4.19 -30.26
C ILE A 266 -5.32 -3.60 -31.60
N ARG A 267 -5.60 -4.46 -32.57
CA ARG A 267 -6.09 -4.05 -33.88
C ARG A 267 -7.45 -3.36 -33.75
N ASN A 268 -7.57 -2.19 -34.34
CA ASN A 268 -8.86 -1.51 -34.39
C ASN A 268 -9.78 -2.26 -35.38
N PRO A 269 -10.95 -2.75 -34.93
CA PRO A 269 -11.89 -3.48 -35.80
C PRO A 269 -12.42 -2.61 -36.94
N ASP A 270 -12.52 -1.29 -36.71
CA ASP A 270 -12.99 -0.34 -37.73
C ASP A 270 -11.86 0.09 -38.71
N GLY A 271 -10.69 -0.50 -38.58
CA GLY A 271 -9.50 -0.12 -39.34
C GLY A 271 -8.76 1.09 -38.75
N GLY A 272 -7.62 1.41 -39.35
CA GLY A 272 -6.78 2.50 -38.89
C GLY A 272 -5.71 2.07 -37.86
N ARG A 273 -5.33 2.97 -37.00
CA ARG A 273 -4.23 2.76 -36.07
C ARG A 273 -4.62 1.80 -34.93
N PRO A 274 -3.75 0.85 -34.56
CA PRO A 274 -3.95 0.02 -33.38
C PRO A 274 -4.03 0.87 -32.11
N GLN A 275 -4.81 0.42 -31.15
CA GLN A 275 -4.92 1.04 -29.81
C GLN A 275 -3.97 0.34 -28.84
N LEU A 276 -3.26 1.11 -28.03
CA LEU A 276 -2.39 0.57 -26.99
C LEU A 276 -3.17 0.29 -25.72
N PHE A 277 -3.01 -0.93 -25.20
CA PHE A 277 -3.52 -1.34 -23.88
C PHE A 277 -2.38 -1.61 -22.91
N ILE A 278 -2.58 -1.20 -21.66
CA ILE A 278 -1.77 -1.61 -20.52
C ILE A 278 -2.60 -2.60 -19.72
N TYR A 279 -2.15 -3.86 -19.65
CA TYR A 279 -2.69 -4.84 -18.70
C TYR A 279 -1.85 -4.77 -17.43
N PHE A 280 -2.50 -4.42 -16.34
CA PHE A 280 -1.89 -4.20 -15.04
C PHE A 280 -2.35 -5.27 -14.05
N THR A 281 -1.43 -6.07 -13.52
CA THR A 281 -1.73 -7.22 -12.65
C THR A 281 -0.95 -7.12 -11.34
N PRO A 282 -1.44 -6.37 -10.32
CA PRO A 282 -0.73 -6.22 -9.06
C PRO A 282 -0.73 -7.51 -8.25
N GLU A 283 0.45 -8.00 -7.85
CA GLU A 283 0.60 -9.25 -7.09
C GLU A 283 0.14 -9.13 -5.63
N PHE A 284 0.28 -7.96 -5.00
CA PHE A 284 0.09 -7.78 -3.56
C PHE A 284 -1.19 -7.03 -3.23
N THR A 285 -2.35 -7.65 -3.42
CA THR A 285 -3.63 -7.01 -3.08
C THR A 285 -3.98 -7.07 -1.58
N LYS A 286 -3.74 -8.15 -0.91
CA LYS A 286 -3.61 -8.39 0.54
C LYS A 286 -2.57 -9.47 0.67
N THR A 287 -1.69 -9.40 1.62
CA THR A 287 -0.69 -10.42 1.92
C THR A 287 -1.37 -11.73 2.31
N PHE A 288 -2.17 -12.26 1.46
CA PHE A 288 -2.89 -13.40 1.86
C PHE A 288 -2.69 -14.53 0.90
N LEU A 289 -1.84 -15.42 1.34
CA LEU A 289 -2.13 -16.84 1.38
C LEU A 289 -2.48 -17.48 0.02
N GLY A 290 -1.79 -17.06 -1.03
CA GLY A 290 -1.51 -17.95 -2.17
C GLY A 290 -2.67 -18.30 -3.13
N GLU A 291 -3.93 -18.11 -2.78
CA GLU A 291 -5.05 -18.75 -3.49
C GLU A 291 -6.08 -17.81 -4.15
N LYS A 292 -5.88 -16.51 -4.12
CA LYS A 292 -6.78 -15.60 -4.85
C LYS A 292 -6.27 -15.33 -6.26
N GLU A 293 -7.18 -15.48 -7.23
CA GLU A 293 -6.95 -15.06 -8.61
C GLU A 293 -6.41 -13.63 -8.67
N LYS A 294 -5.37 -13.43 -9.47
CA LYS A 294 -4.78 -12.11 -9.68
C LYS A 294 -5.74 -11.28 -10.51
N ASN A 295 -6.16 -10.12 -9.99
CA ASN A 295 -6.97 -9.18 -10.77
C ASN A 295 -6.10 -8.47 -11.79
N THR A 296 -6.45 -8.61 -13.06
CA THR A 296 -5.84 -7.86 -14.16
C THR A 296 -6.76 -6.72 -14.58
N PHE A 297 -6.21 -5.51 -14.67
CA PHE A 297 -6.90 -4.31 -15.08
C PHE A 297 -6.49 -3.95 -16.51
N PRO A 298 -7.38 -4.10 -17.51
CA PRO A 298 -7.14 -3.60 -18.85
C PRO A 298 -7.35 -2.09 -18.88
N ILE A 299 -6.30 -1.34 -19.19
CA ILE A 299 -6.34 0.12 -19.29
C ILE A 299 -6.16 0.49 -20.77
N PRO A 300 -7.22 0.89 -21.47
CA PRO A 300 -7.12 1.32 -22.86
C PRO A 300 -6.47 2.69 -22.97
N GLU A 301 -5.84 2.96 -24.11
CA GLU A 301 -5.32 4.27 -24.46
C GLU A 301 -6.43 5.32 -24.45
N ILE A 302 -6.21 6.44 -23.73
CA ILE A 302 -7.16 7.55 -23.69
C ILE A 302 -6.90 8.44 -24.90
N ILE A 303 -7.79 8.35 -25.88
CA ILE A 303 -7.68 9.09 -27.16
C ILE A 303 -8.55 10.34 -27.21
N PHE A 304 -9.44 10.53 -26.23
CA PHE A 304 -10.42 11.62 -26.23
C PHE A 304 -9.96 12.85 -25.46
N ASP A 305 -8.94 12.73 -24.60
CA ASP A 305 -8.39 13.85 -23.85
C ASP A 305 -7.22 14.48 -24.63
N PRO A 306 -7.41 15.67 -25.21
CA PRO A 306 -6.35 16.34 -25.98
C PRO A 306 -5.18 16.77 -25.10
N THR A 307 -5.35 16.85 -23.78
CA THR A 307 -4.31 17.27 -22.84
C THR A 307 -3.38 16.15 -22.45
N LEU A 308 -3.80 14.88 -22.59
CA LEU A 308 -3.11 13.67 -22.17
C LEU A 308 -2.72 13.64 -20.67
N VAL A 309 -3.24 14.58 -19.88
CA VAL A 309 -2.90 14.72 -18.45
C VAL A 309 -3.34 13.50 -17.63
N LEU A 310 -4.42 12.84 -18.04
CA LEU A 310 -4.94 11.63 -17.39
C LEU A 310 -4.52 10.34 -18.11
N SER A 311 -3.61 10.40 -19.07
CA SER A 311 -3.17 9.22 -19.83
C SER A 311 -1.99 8.51 -19.14
N PRO A 312 -2.18 7.38 -18.43
CA PRO A 312 -1.07 6.64 -17.83
C PRO A 312 -0.09 6.11 -18.88
N HIS A 313 -0.55 5.92 -20.14
CA HIS A 313 0.28 5.49 -21.26
C HIS A 313 1.42 6.45 -21.52
N VAL A 314 1.16 7.76 -21.57
CA VAL A 314 2.17 8.78 -21.85
C VAL A 314 3.28 8.75 -20.79
N PHE A 315 2.90 8.65 -19.52
CA PHE A 315 3.87 8.64 -18.42
C PHE A 315 4.66 7.33 -18.38
N LEU A 316 3.99 6.17 -18.52
CA LEU A 316 4.66 4.87 -18.52
C LEU A 316 5.60 4.71 -19.73
N LEU A 317 5.13 5.07 -20.93
CA LEU A 317 5.95 5.00 -22.14
C LEU A 317 7.17 5.92 -22.05
N GLY A 318 6.99 7.14 -21.53
CA GLY A 318 8.09 8.06 -21.30
C GLY A 318 9.17 7.49 -20.36
N MET A 319 8.74 6.78 -19.32
CA MET A 319 9.64 6.06 -18.44
C MET A 319 10.35 4.89 -19.15
N LEU A 320 9.61 4.07 -19.89
CA LEU A 320 10.16 2.93 -20.64
C LEU A 320 11.13 3.35 -21.75
N PHE A 321 10.83 4.40 -22.50
CA PHE A 321 11.77 4.95 -23.49
C PHE A 321 13.04 5.46 -22.82
N ARG A 322 12.94 6.15 -21.68
CA ARG A 322 14.10 6.67 -20.95
C ARG A 322 15.07 5.60 -20.50
N ILE A 323 14.55 4.42 -20.10
CA ILE A 323 15.38 3.27 -19.67
C ILE A 323 15.65 2.27 -20.80
N GLN A 324 15.17 2.56 -22.03
CA GLN A 324 15.28 1.66 -23.18
C GLN A 324 14.72 0.25 -22.85
N GLY A 325 13.54 0.21 -22.21
CA GLY A 325 12.98 -0.99 -21.60
C GLY A 325 12.38 -2.01 -22.59
N PHE A 326 12.16 -1.64 -23.84
CA PHE A 326 11.59 -2.54 -24.84
C PHE A 326 12.64 -3.48 -25.46
N LYS A 327 12.22 -4.72 -25.76
CA LYS A 327 12.96 -5.63 -26.64
C LYS A 327 12.82 -5.18 -28.09
N ASN A 328 13.87 -5.34 -28.87
CA ASN A 328 13.77 -5.19 -30.32
C ASN A 328 12.94 -6.34 -30.90
N PHE A 329 12.15 -6.05 -31.94
CA PHE A 329 11.34 -7.07 -32.62
C PHE A 329 12.17 -8.06 -33.44
N SER A 330 13.34 -7.63 -33.95
CA SER A 330 14.33 -8.45 -34.62
C SER A 330 15.71 -7.78 -34.47
N GLU A 331 16.79 -8.47 -34.82
CA GLU A 331 18.16 -7.94 -34.77
C GLU A 331 18.31 -6.68 -35.62
N ASP A 332 17.67 -6.66 -36.80
CA ASP A 332 17.63 -5.51 -37.73
C ASP A 332 16.32 -4.72 -37.65
N GLY A 333 15.48 -4.99 -36.64
CA GLY A 333 14.14 -4.41 -36.52
C GLY A 333 14.11 -3.02 -35.94
N LEU A 334 12.89 -2.44 -35.96
CA LEU A 334 12.63 -1.13 -35.41
C LEU A 334 12.89 -1.11 -33.91
N VAL A 335 13.77 -0.22 -33.47
CA VAL A 335 14.06 0.00 -32.05
C VAL A 335 12.95 0.86 -31.43
N LEU A 336 12.34 0.38 -30.33
CA LEU A 336 11.31 1.12 -29.60
C LEU A 336 11.96 2.01 -28.51
N ASP A 337 12.50 3.14 -28.93
CA ASP A 337 13.17 4.11 -28.09
C ASP A 337 12.47 5.48 -28.02
N CYS A 338 11.46 5.68 -28.86
CA CYS A 338 10.69 6.93 -28.93
C CYS A 338 9.25 6.68 -29.41
N PRO A 339 8.33 7.64 -29.18
CA PRO A 339 6.93 7.54 -29.60
C PRO A 339 6.78 7.36 -31.11
N GLU A 340 7.62 8.03 -31.91
CA GLU A 340 7.56 8.00 -33.38
C GLU A 340 7.78 6.59 -33.90
N ASN A 341 8.65 5.82 -33.27
CA ASN A 341 8.90 4.43 -33.63
C ASN A 341 7.76 3.51 -33.19
N LEU A 342 7.16 3.77 -32.01
CA LEU A 342 5.96 3.07 -31.60
C LEU A 342 4.79 3.30 -32.55
N TYR A 343 4.63 4.52 -33.06
CA TYR A 343 3.57 4.85 -34.04
C TYR A 343 3.71 4.16 -35.39
N LYS A 344 4.92 3.73 -35.76
CA LYS A 344 5.17 2.97 -36.99
C LYS A 344 4.81 1.50 -36.87
N LEU A 345 4.64 0.99 -35.64
CA LEU A 345 4.26 -0.39 -35.42
C LEU A 345 2.79 -0.62 -35.71
N GLY A 346 2.52 -1.74 -36.39
CA GLY A 346 1.19 -2.29 -36.56
C GLY A 346 1.07 -3.63 -35.86
N VAL A 347 -0.14 -4.17 -35.83
CA VAL A 347 -0.37 -5.54 -35.45
C VAL A 347 -0.09 -6.41 -36.70
N LEU A 348 0.72 -7.45 -36.53
CA LEU A 348 1.09 -8.35 -37.62
C LEU A 348 -0.15 -8.93 -38.32
N ASP A 349 -0.05 -9.15 -39.65
CA ASP A 349 -1.14 -9.71 -40.41
C ASP A 349 -1.58 -11.08 -39.90
N GLY A 350 -2.89 -11.26 -39.79
CA GLY A 350 -3.49 -12.48 -39.23
C GLY A 350 -3.61 -12.49 -37.70
N LEU A 351 -3.01 -11.51 -36.99
CA LEU A 351 -3.15 -11.38 -35.53
C LEU A 351 -4.16 -10.27 -35.17
N GLY A 352 -4.90 -10.49 -34.08
CA GLY A 352 -5.78 -9.46 -33.48
C GLY A 352 -5.04 -8.51 -32.53
N GLN A 353 -3.90 -8.95 -32.02
CA GLN A 353 -3.10 -8.20 -31.04
C GLN A 353 -1.60 -8.47 -31.19
N GLN A 354 -0.78 -7.52 -30.72
CA GLN A 354 0.67 -7.61 -30.72
C GLN A 354 1.24 -7.12 -29.40
N GLU A 355 1.88 -8.01 -28.64
CA GLU A 355 2.54 -7.65 -27.40
C GLU A 355 3.85 -6.89 -27.66
N LEU A 356 4.08 -5.81 -26.89
CA LEU A 356 5.31 -5.05 -26.84
C LEU A 356 6.19 -5.58 -25.69
N LYS A 357 7.07 -6.53 -26.01
CA LYS A 357 7.87 -7.21 -24.99
C LYS A 357 8.88 -6.29 -24.33
N LEU A 358 8.97 -6.37 -23.01
CA LEU A 358 9.99 -5.70 -22.22
C LEU A 358 11.26 -6.56 -22.12
N LYS A 359 12.41 -5.91 -21.91
CA LYS A 359 13.70 -6.58 -21.69
C LYS A 359 13.68 -7.37 -20.40
N ASP A 360 14.28 -8.56 -20.37
CA ASP A 360 14.28 -9.46 -19.22
C ASP A 360 14.96 -8.82 -17.99
N GLU A 361 15.99 -7.98 -18.24
CA GLU A 361 16.75 -7.29 -17.18
C GLU A 361 15.91 -6.33 -16.34
N ILE A 362 14.81 -5.79 -16.88
CA ILE A 362 13.95 -4.86 -16.16
C ILE A 362 12.72 -5.52 -15.55
N LEU A 363 12.37 -6.76 -15.92
CA LEU A 363 11.11 -7.39 -15.48
C LEU A 363 10.96 -7.41 -13.96
N ASP A 364 12.03 -7.71 -13.23
CA ASP A 364 12.03 -7.75 -11.77
C ASP A 364 12.29 -6.39 -11.10
N GLN A 365 12.49 -5.33 -11.88
CA GLN A 365 12.71 -3.98 -11.38
C GLN A 365 11.41 -3.28 -11.01
N PHE A 366 11.47 -2.33 -10.07
CA PHE A 366 10.31 -1.57 -9.63
C PHE A 366 9.94 -0.47 -10.63
N VAL A 367 8.63 -0.35 -10.94
CA VAL A 367 8.09 0.77 -11.71
C VAL A 367 8.21 2.07 -10.89
N PHE A 368 7.91 2.00 -9.61
CA PHE A 368 8.06 3.10 -8.66
C PHE A 368 9.32 2.89 -7.83
N CYS A 369 10.41 3.53 -8.26
CA CYS A 369 11.75 3.32 -7.74
C CYS A 369 12.35 4.59 -7.13
N GLN A 370 13.46 4.41 -6.42
CA GLN A 370 14.24 5.50 -5.87
C GLN A 370 15.18 6.11 -6.91
N ALA A 371 15.66 7.31 -6.64
CA ALA A 371 16.72 7.95 -7.37
C ALA A 371 17.67 8.62 -6.39
N VAL A 372 18.95 8.53 -6.65
CA VAL A 372 20.01 9.13 -5.82
C VAL A 372 20.78 10.18 -6.62
N ARG A 373 21.23 11.20 -5.92
CA ARG A 373 22.12 12.21 -6.50
C ARG A 373 23.57 11.70 -6.39
N GLU A 374 24.26 11.68 -7.50
CA GLU A 374 25.67 11.37 -7.61
C GLU A 374 26.44 12.61 -8.08
N PRO A 375 27.79 12.65 -7.94
CA PRO A 375 28.59 13.80 -8.39
C PRO A 375 28.38 14.15 -9.87
N ASP A 376 28.16 13.17 -10.71
CA ASP A 376 27.99 13.27 -12.17
C ASP A 376 26.52 13.41 -12.60
N GLY A 377 25.57 13.46 -11.65
CA GLY A 377 24.16 13.61 -11.98
C GLY A 377 23.24 12.84 -11.06
N ILE A 378 22.17 12.31 -11.63
CA ILE A 378 21.17 11.53 -10.88
C ILE A 378 21.05 10.16 -11.50
N ARG A 379 21.20 9.13 -10.64
CA ARG A 379 21.01 7.73 -11.00
C ARG A 379 19.65 7.23 -10.50
N ILE A 380 18.93 6.58 -11.40
CA ILE A 380 17.66 5.88 -11.10
C ILE A 380 18.02 4.49 -10.58
N LEU A 381 17.51 4.15 -9.40
CA LEU A 381 17.73 2.86 -8.75
C LEU A 381 16.52 1.96 -8.97
N LEU A 382 16.42 1.36 -10.15
CA LEU A 382 15.27 0.51 -10.52
C LEU A 382 15.08 -0.70 -9.57
N GLY A 383 16.16 -1.18 -8.94
CA GLY A 383 16.13 -2.26 -7.95
C GLY A 383 15.65 -1.83 -6.56
N GLU A 384 15.49 -0.52 -6.30
CA GLU A 384 15.08 -0.01 -5.01
C GLU A 384 13.70 0.63 -5.07
N GLN A 385 12.78 0.07 -4.30
CA GLN A 385 11.40 0.55 -4.22
C GLN A 385 11.33 1.98 -3.67
N LEU A 386 10.44 2.80 -4.24
CA LEU A 386 10.08 4.11 -3.69
C LEU A 386 9.46 3.92 -2.30
N THR A 387 9.97 4.64 -1.30
CA THR A 387 9.43 4.55 0.06
C THR A 387 8.05 5.21 0.16
N GLU A 388 7.17 4.63 1.00
CA GLU A 388 5.84 5.21 1.27
C GLU A 388 5.97 6.63 1.85
N GLY A 389 6.98 6.87 2.69
CA GLY A 389 7.26 8.20 3.25
C GLY A 389 7.58 9.25 2.18
N ALA A 390 8.44 8.91 1.22
CA ALA A 390 8.78 9.80 0.11
C ALA A 390 7.58 10.10 -0.80
N LEU A 391 6.75 9.07 -1.08
CA LEU A 391 5.51 9.24 -1.83
C LEU A 391 4.54 10.17 -1.10
N ARG A 392 4.28 9.90 0.19
CA ARG A 392 3.38 10.69 1.04
C ARG A 392 3.81 12.14 1.13
N TYR A 393 5.10 12.39 1.36
CA TYR A 393 5.65 13.75 1.39
C TYR A 393 5.40 14.50 0.08
N ARG A 394 5.70 13.87 -1.06
CA ARG A 394 5.52 14.49 -2.38
C ARG A 394 4.04 14.76 -2.68
N MET A 395 3.15 13.83 -2.36
CA MET A 395 1.71 14.03 -2.52
C MET A 395 1.20 15.17 -1.65
N LYS A 396 1.57 15.19 -0.37
CA LYS A 396 1.20 16.26 0.56
C LYS A 396 1.66 17.61 0.01
N ARG A 397 2.95 17.74 -0.32
CA ARG A 397 3.51 18.99 -0.84
C ARG A 397 2.88 19.43 -2.16
N GLY A 398 2.65 18.49 -3.07
CA GLY A 398 1.94 18.76 -4.32
C GLY A 398 0.52 19.25 -4.10
N GLY A 399 -0.22 18.62 -3.18
CA GLY A 399 -1.59 19.03 -2.82
C GLY A 399 -1.65 20.44 -2.20
N GLU A 400 -0.68 20.80 -1.35
CA GLU A 400 -0.55 22.15 -0.81
C GLU A 400 -0.35 23.21 -1.92
N ILE A 401 0.51 22.91 -2.90
CA ILE A 401 0.75 23.79 -4.06
C ILE A 401 -0.47 23.89 -4.96
N THR A 402 -1.20 22.78 -5.15
CA THR A 402 -2.46 22.75 -5.91
C THR A 402 -3.57 23.54 -5.21
N GLY A 403 -3.45 23.79 -3.89
CA GLY A 403 -4.45 24.51 -3.10
C GLY A 403 -5.56 23.62 -2.55
N PHE A 404 -5.32 22.32 -2.43
CA PHE A 404 -6.32 21.42 -1.82
C PHE A 404 -6.45 21.70 -0.31
N GLU A 405 -7.69 21.86 0.15
CA GLU A 405 -7.98 22.08 1.57
C GLU A 405 -7.63 20.86 2.43
N GLN A 406 -7.78 19.66 1.88
CA GLN A 406 -7.49 18.42 2.57
C GLN A 406 -6.07 17.95 2.27
N VAL A 407 -5.42 17.36 3.28
CA VAL A 407 -4.08 16.79 3.09
C VAL A 407 -4.14 15.64 2.09
N THR A 408 -3.42 15.79 0.99
CA THR A 408 -3.36 14.78 -0.07
C THR A 408 -2.52 13.58 0.38
N LYS A 409 -3.16 12.41 0.40
CA LYS A 409 -2.56 11.15 0.85
C LYS A 409 -2.79 10.05 -0.19
N PRO A 410 -1.88 9.05 -0.31
CA PRO A 410 -2.04 7.94 -1.26
C PRO A 410 -3.36 7.17 -1.10
N TYR A 411 -3.84 6.98 0.12
CA TYR A 411 -5.14 6.33 0.39
C TYR A 411 -6.35 7.14 -0.10
N GLY A 412 -6.23 8.47 -0.22
CA GLY A 412 -7.28 9.33 -0.76
C GLY A 412 -7.72 8.92 -2.17
N LEU A 413 -6.78 8.48 -3.01
CA LEU A 413 -7.04 7.96 -4.35
C LEU A 413 -7.93 6.72 -4.31
N ARG A 414 -7.62 5.76 -3.42
CA ARG A 414 -8.43 4.55 -3.24
C ARG A 414 -9.85 4.88 -2.74
N TYR A 415 -9.99 5.82 -1.81
CA TYR A 415 -11.30 6.23 -1.32
C TYR A 415 -12.11 6.94 -2.41
N GLY A 416 -11.47 7.77 -3.23
CA GLY A 416 -12.09 8.41 -4.40
C GLY A 416 -12.58 7.38 -5.42
N ALA A 417 -11.75 6.41 -5.78
CA ALA A 417 -12.10 5.32 -6.69
C ALA A 417 -13.28 4.48 -6.17
N ALA A 418 -13.24 4.09 -4.88
CA ALA A 418 -14.32 3.32 -4.26
C ALA A 418 -15.64 4.09 -4.23
N LYS A 419 -15.60 5.40 -3.94
CA LYS A 419 -16.79 6.26 -3.92
C LYS A 419 -17.35 6.44 -5.33
N ALA A 420 -16.51 6.74 -6.32
CA ALA A 420 -16.93 6.85 -7.72
C ALA A 420 -17.59 5.56 -8.22
N PHE A 421 -17.06 4.39 -7.83
CA PHE A 421 -17.65 3.10 -8.17
C PHE A 421 -19.03 2.89 -7.52
N ASN A 422 -19.21 3.27 -6.26
CA ASN A 422 -20.51 3.18 -5.60
C ASN A 422 -21.52 4.14 -6.24
N ASP A 423 -21.14 5.40 -6.49
CA ASP A 423 -21.99 6.41 -7.10
C ASP A 423 -22.42 5.99 -8.53
N SER A 424 -21.56 5.29 -9.28
CA SER A 424 -21.91 4.77 -10.61
C SER A 424 -22.93 3.62 -10.58
N ARG A 425 -23.02 2.85 -9.48
CA ARG A 425 -24.01 1.77 -9.33
C ARG A 425 -25.42 2.31 -9.02
N GLU A 426 -25.52 3.46 -8.41
CA GLU A 426 -26.80 4.11 -8.10
C GLU A 426 -27.41 4.81 -9.32
N SER A 427 -26.65 4.95 -10.40
CA SER A 427 -27.13 5.56 -11.66
C SER A 427 -27.92 4.53 -12.49
N PRO A 428 -29.20 4.77 -12.84
CA PRO A 428 -30.08 3.79 -13.52
C PRO A 428 -29.58 3.32 -14.90
N CYS A 429 -28.53 3.91 -15.43
CA CYS A 429 -28.00 3.64 -16.77
C CYS A 429 -26.84 2.64 -16.82
N SER A 430 -26.40 2.06 -15.69
CA SER A 430 -25.15 1.28 -15.61
C SER A 430 -25.35 -0.24 -15.47
N GLN A 431 -26.46 -0.81 -16.01
CA GLN A 431 -26.59 -2.27 -16.16
C GLN A 431 -25.82 -2.83 -17.38
N GLN A 432 -24.84 -2.16 -17.90
CA GLN A 432 -23.87 -2.82 -18.78
C GLN A 432 -22.87 -3.58 -17.92
N LYS A 433 -23.22 -4.83 -17.63
CA LYS A 433 -22.28 -5.84 -17.15
C LYS A 433 -21.07 -5.86 -18.09
N TRP A 434 -19.91 -5.51 -17.56
CA TRP A 434 -18.64 -5.87 -18.16
C TRP A 434 -18.46 -7.39 -17.98
N THR A 435 -19.22 -8.18 -18.70
CA THR A 435 -18.93 -9.60 -18.89
C THR A 435 -17.87 -9.66 -19.96
N CYS A 436 -16.62 -9.78 -19.57
CA CYS A 436 -15.61 -10.37 -20.44
C CYS A 436 -16.02 -11.83 -20.65
N SER A 437 -16.72 -12.10 -21.75
CA SER A 437 -16.86 -13.44 -22.29
C SER A 437 -15.65 -13.68 -23.17
N TYR A 438 -14.84 -14.65 -22.80
CA TYR A 438 -13.94 -15.36 -23.67
C TYR A 438 -14.40 -16.80 -23.78
#